data_2242c9af0d3108984ca55a09ee9d2bff
#
_entry.id   2242c9af0d3108984ca55a09ee9d2bff
#
_cell.length_a   1.000
_cell.length_b   1.000
_cell.length_c   1.000
_cell.angle_alpha   90.00
_cell.angle_beta   90.00
_cell.angle_gamma   90.00
#
_symmetry.space_group_name_H-M   'P 1'
#
loop_
_entity.id
_entity.type
_entity.pdbx_description
1 polymer ?
#
loop_
_entity_poly.entity_id
_entity_poly.type
_entity_poly.pdbx_seq_one_letter_code
_entity_poly.pdbx_strand_id
1 'polypeptide(L)'
;MWNIINKHSIFREIIQLPTILDAMEDIFMRDTFHNKYILSSFQANIVGPGGVEQKLHVDTPIPEPFPPWIMKATTVWLLDDFEENNGATLYLPGSHKFGKKPTKNDQSRDDLVQLNAKKGSVAIHHGYLWHKSGTNNTDNSRIALLGAFAASYTRDISNEENYGAIVDDDVVAESSKDLNTLIGIGHGVMRGATQVPPQWDE
;
A
#
# COMPACT_ATOMS: atom_id res chain seq x y z
N MET A 1 -6.54 11.39 -3.79
CA MET A 1 -7.25 11.80 -2.54
C MET A 1 -6.71 10.93 -1.42
N TRP A 2 -6.19 11.55 -0.36
CA TRP A 2 -5.52 10.88 0.75
C TRP A 2 -6.47 10.60 1.92
N ASN A 3 -6.10 9.62 2.77
CA ASN A 3 -6.81 9.27 4.01
C ASN A 3 -8.31 9.06 3.80
N ILE A 4 -8.67 8.29 2.78
CA ILE A 4 -10.09 8.04 2.46
C ILE A 4 -10.81 7.28 3.56
N ILE A 5 -10.09 6.65 4.48
CA ILE A 5 -10.63 5.99 5.67
C ILE A 5 -11.47 6.95 6.55
N ASN A 6 -11.11 8.26 6.54
CA ASN A 6 -11.84 9.32 7.25
C ASN A 6 -13.07 9.82 6.48
N LYS A 7 -13.20 9.48 5.19
CA LYS A 7 -14.21 10.12 4.35
C LYS A 7 -15.58 9.46 4.40
N HIS A 8 -15.63 8.13 4.54
CA HIS A 8 -16.88 7.40 4.60
C HIS A 8 -16.67 5.99 5.15
N SER A 9 -17.70 5.43 5.84
CA SER A 9 -17.67 4.08 6.43
C SER A 9 -17.37 2.99 5.42
N ILE A 10 -17.82 3.14 4.16
CA ILE A 10 -17.57 2.15 3.10
C ILE A 10 -16.07 1.88 2.92
N PHE A 11 -15.21 2.89 3.05
CA PHE A 11 -13.76 2.68 2.94
C PHE A 11 -13.20 1.88 4.12
N ARG A 12 -13.80 2.06 5.30
CA ARG A 12 -13.46 1.26 6.48
C ARG A 12 -13.92 -0.18 6.35
N GLU A 13 -15.08 -0.39 5.72
CA GLU A 13 -15.65 -1.73 5.48
C GLU A 13 -14.82 -2.51 4.45
N ILE A 14 -14.54 -1.92 3.28
CA ILE A 14 -13.84 -2.62 2.20
C ILE A 14 -12.40 -2.99 2.56
N ILE A 15 -11.69 -2.14 3.30
CA ILE A 15 -10.29 -2.43 3.67
C ILE A 15 -10.18 -3.58 4.68
N GLN A 16 -11.26 -3.93 5.33
CA GLN A 16 -11.39 -5.02 6.30
C GLN A 16 -12.06 -6.28 5.69
N LEU A 17 -12.27 -6.34 4.38
CA LEU A 17 -12.84 -7.54 3.77
C LEU A 17 -12.02 -8.78 4.16
N PRO A 18 -12.64 -9.87 4.64
CA PRO A 18 -11.92 -11.05 5.11
C PRO A 18 -10.90 -11.56 4.10
N THR A 19 -11.27 -11.64 2.81
CA THR A 19 -10.36 -12.07 1.74
C THR A 19 -9.08 -11.24 1.66
N ILE A 20 -9.16 -9.94 1.98
CA ILE A 20 -7.98 -9.05 1.97
C ILE A 20 -7.15 -9.26 3.22
N LEU A 21 -7.78 -9.36 4.39
CA LEU A 21 -7.08 -9.58 5.64
C LEU A 21 -6.40 -10.95 5.65
N ASP A 22 -7.06 -11.99 5.15
CA ASP A 22 -6.48 -13.34 5.00
C ASP A 22 -5.25 -13.31 4.08
N ALA A 23 -5.34 -12.58 2.94
CA ALA A 23 -4.21 -12.42 2.05
C ALA A 23 -3.05 -11.67 2.70
N MET A 24 -3.33 -10.61 3.48
CA MET A 24 -2.30 -9.88 4.21
C MET A 24 -1.69 -10.74 5.32
N GLU A 25 -2.49 -11.51 6.04
CA GLU A 25 -1.99 -12.44 7.04
C GLU A 25 -1.04 -13.47 6.41
N ASP A 26 -1.44 -14.09 5.31
CA ASP A 26 -0.59 -15.01 4.55
C ASP A 26 0.74 -14.37 4.11
N ILE A 27 0.70 -13.14 3.62
CA ILE A 27 1.86 -12.40 3.11
C ILE A 27 2.82 -12.04 4.25
N PHE A 28 2.31 -11.45 5.33
CA PHE A 28 3.14 -10.93 6.41
C PHE A 28 3.52 -11.98 7.44
N MET A 29 2.70 -13.03 7.64
CA MET A 29 3.01 -14.12 8.56
C MET A 29 4.10 -15.05 8.06
N ARG A 30 4.23 -15.22 6.73
CA ARG A 30 5.24 -16.11 6.15
C ARG A 30 6.65 -15.57 6.20
N ASP A 31 6.78 -14.25 6.07
CA ASP A 31 8.06 -13.59 5.78
C ASP A 31 8.50 -12.58 6.85
N THR A 32 7.72 -12.37 7.91
CA THR A 32 8.05 -11.35 8.90
C THR A 32 8.34 -11.90 10.28
N PHE A 33 9.29 -11.25 10.94
CA PHE A 33 9.73 -11.60 12.28
C PHE A 33 8.64 -11.37 13.36
N HIS A 34 7.64 -10.53 13.08
CA HIS A 34 6.65 -10.09 14.06
C HIS A 34 5.19 -10.38 13.70
N ASN A 35 4.90 -11.19 12.74
CA ASN A 35 3.55 -11.70 12.46
C ASN A 35 2.40 -10.68 12.50
N LYS A 36 2.69 -9.39 12.36
CA LYS A 36 1.68 -8.33 12.44
C LYS A 36 1.91 -7.29 11.35
N TYR A 37 0.82 -6.81 10.83
CA TYR A 37 0.82 -5.73 9.84
C TYR A 37 -0.18 -4.64 10.26
N ILE A 38 -0.01 -3.47 9.70
CA ILE A 38 -0.89 -2.32 9.87
C ILE A 38 -1.23 -1.70 8.51
N LEU A 39 -2.34 -1.01 8.42
CA LEU A 39 -2.66 -0.15 7.30
C LEU A 39 -1.79 1.11 7.39
N SER A 40 -0.86 1.25 6.46
CA SER A 40 0.04 2.40 6.39
C SER A 40 -0.59 3.59 5.69
N SER A 41 -1.36 3.35 4.61
CA SER A 41 -2.11 4.41 3.93
C SER A 41 -3.30 3.83 3.17
N PHE A 42 -4.34 4.65 2.97
CA PHE A 42 -5.46 4.32 2.09
C PHE A 42 -5.89 5.57 1.32
N GLN A 43 -5.83 5.48 0.00
CA GLN A 43 -6.01 6.64 -0.88
C GLN A 43 -6.70 6.27 -2.18
N ALA A 44 -7.33 7.26 -2.82
CA ALA A 44 -7.81 7.14 -4.19
C ALA A 44 -6.75 7.70 -5.16
N ASN A 45 -6.44 6.91 -6.17
CA ASN A 45 -5.58 7.26 -7.29
C ASN A 45 -6.44 7.47 -8.52
N ILE A 46 -6.37 8.66 -9.11
CA ILE A 46 -7.16 9.06 -10.28
C ILE A 46 -6.19 9.48 -11.37
N VAL A 47 -6.20 8.77 -12.47
CA VAL A 47 -5.43 9.10 -13.68
C VAL A 47 -6.39 9.68 -14.70
N GLY A 48 -6.39 11.00 -14.82
CA GLY A 48 -7.27 11.73 -15.75
C GLY A 48 -6.84 11.61 -17.21
N PRO A 49 -7.67 12.10 -18.14
CA PRO A 49 -7.31 12.25 -19.54
C PRO A 49 -5.99 12.97 -19.73
N GLY A 50 -5.11 12.45 -20.59
CA GLY A 50 -3.78 12.99 -20.81
C GLY A 50 -2.79 12.80 -19.65
N GLY A 51 -3.17 12.01 -18.63
CA GLY A 51 -2.28 11.64 -17.54
C GLY A 51 -1.01 10.95 -18.05
N VAL A 52 0.15 11.47 -17.65
CA VAL A 52 1.45 10.91 -18.07
C VAL A 52 1.85 9.73 -17.21
N GLU A 53 2.68 8.85 -17.77
CA GLU A 53 3.20 7.72 -17.01
C GLU A 53 4.05 8.16 -15.82
N GLN A 54 4.03 7.36 -14.76
CA GLN A 54 4.93 7.54 -13.63
C GLN A 54 6.33 7.04 -13.97
N LYS A 55 7.32 7.51 -13.22
CA LYS A 55 8.63 6.85 -13.19
C LYS A 55 8.50 5.48 -12.58
N LEU A 56 9.23 4.52 -13.13
CA LEU A 56 9.35 3.18 -12.54
C LEU A 56 9.92 3.31 -11.12
N HIS A 57 9.26 2.70 -10.14
CA HIS A 57 9.57 2.86 -8.73
C HIS A 57 9.20 1.61 -7.90
N VAL A 58 9.45 1.69 -6.61
CA VAL A 58 8.99 0.75 -5.57
C VAL A 58 8.22 1.54 -4.52
N ASP A 59 7.27 0.89 -3.86
CA ASP A 59 6.47 1.51 -2.79
C ASP A 59 7.19 1.60 -1.44
N THR A 60 8.32 0.93 -1.30
CA THR A 60 9.04 0.87 -0.02
C THR A 60 10.26 1.78 -0.04
N PRO A 61 10.21 2.94 0.60
CA PRO A 61 11.27 3.96 0.54
C PRO A 61 12.39 3.69 1.56
N ILE A 62 12.98 2.51 1.56
CA ILE A 62 14.08 2.15 2.46
C ILE A 62 15.44 2.22 1.77
N PRO A 63 16.56 2.32 2.54
CA PRO A 63 17.90 2.17 2.00
C PRO A 63 18.14 0.80 1.38
N GLU A 64 19.04 0.76 0.41
CA GLU A 64 19.53 -0.48 -0.19
C GLU A 64 20.72 -1.04 0.58
N PRO A 65 20.92 -2.38 0.59
CA PRO A 65 20.10 -3.41 -0.07
C PRO A 65 18.79 -3.68 0.68
N PHE A 66 17.73 -4.03 -0.06
CA PHE A 66 16.47 -4.41 0.57
C PHE A 66 16.61 -5.72 1.35
N PRO A 67 15.96 -5.83 2.51
CA PRO A 67 15.93 -7.08 3.25
C PRO A 67 15.19 -8.18 2.46
N PRO A 68 15.51 -9.47 2.71
CA PRO A 68 14.86 -10.58 2.01
C PRO A 68 13.42 -10.85 2.45
N TRP A 69 12.91 -10.15 3.45
CA TRP A 69 11.54 -10.25 3.93
C TRP A 69 10.69 -9.07 3.47
N ILE A 70 9.37 -9.27 3.46
CA ILE A 70 8.43 -8.23 3.05
C ILE A 70 8.26 -7.18 4.15
N MET A 71 8.33 -5.91 3.78
CA MET A 71 8.05 -4.79 4.69
C MET A 71 6.76 -4.05 4.32
N LYS A 72 6.32 -4.16 3.07
CA LYS A 72 5.12 -3.50 2.56
C LYS A 72 4.45 -4.33 1.48
N ALA A 73 3.13 -4.32 1.46
CA ALA A 73 2.30 -4.84 0.38
C ALA A 73 1.25 -3.80 0.03
N THR A 74 0.93 -3.67 -1.26
CA THR A 74 -0.07 -2.71 -1.73
C THR A 74 -1.21 -3.44 -2.40
N THR A 75 -2.45 -3.11 -2.00
CA THR A 75 -3.68 -3.52 -2.68
C THR A 75 -4.11 -2.43 -3.63
N VAL A 76 -4.44 -2.81 -4.86
CA VAL A 76 -4.97 -1.94 -5.90
C VAL A 76 -6.41 -2.38 -6.19
N TRP A 77 -7.36 -1.58 -5.78
CA TRP A 77 -8.80 -1.82 -5.94
C TRP A 77 -9.29 -1.12 -7.19
N LEU A 78 -9.70 -1.87 -8.17
CA LEU A 78 -10.09 -1.34 -9.48
C LEU A 78 -11.55 -0.85 -9.42
N LEU A 79 -11.74 0.46 -9.45
CA LEU A 79 -13.07 1.06 -9.57
C LEU A 79 -13.51 1.22 -11.03
N ASP A 80 -12.55 1.19 -11.95
CA ASP A 80 -12.73 1.11 -13.40
C ASP A 80 -11.99 -0.10 -13.95
N ASP A 81 -12.31 -0.51 -15.16
CA ASP A 81 -11.54 -1.51 -15.88
C ASP A 81 -10.11 -1.00 -16.09
N PHE A 82 -9.11 -1.85 -15.84
CA PHE A 82 -7.72 -1.56 -16.20
C PHE A 82 -7.46 -2.17 -17.57
N GLU A 83 -7.17 -1.32 -18.54
CA GLU A 83 -7.04 -1.66 -19.94
C GLU A 83 -5.84 -0.94 -20.57
N GLU A 84 -5.48 -1.36 -21.75
CA GLU A 84 -4.46 -0.68 -22.55
C GLU A 84 -4.88 0.80 -22.74
N ASN A 85 -3.93 1.70 -22.65
CA ASN A 85 -4.08 3.13 -22.87
C ASN A 85 -4.88 3.94 -21.81
N ASN A 86 -5.39 3.36 -20.73
CA ASN A 86 -6.13 4.10 -19.70
C ASN A 86 -5.33 4.34 -18.41
N GLY A 87 -4.02 4.25 -18.48
CA GLY A 87 -3.16 4.49 -17.31
C GLY A 87 -3.08 3.29 -16.35
N ALA A 88 -3.41 2.08 -16.82
CA ALA A 88 -3.29 0.85 -16.05
C ALA A 88 -1.83 0.64 -15.59
N THR A 89 -1.68 0.01 -14.43
CA THR A 89 -0.36 -0.21 -13.81
C THR A 89 0.45 -1.22 -14.61
N LEU A 90 1.73 -0.93 -14.80
CA LEU A 90 2.71 -1.83 -15.40
C LEU A 90 3.65 -2.33 -14.31
N TYR A 91 3.95 -3.61 -14.32
CA TYR A 91 4.82 -4.30 -13.38
C TYR A 91 6.01 -4.95 -14.08
N LEU A 92 7.16 -4.99 -13.42
CA LEU A 92 8.28 -5.84 -13.83
C LEU A 92 8.25 -7.14 -13.00
N PRO A 93 7.77 -8.26 -13.57
CA PRO A 93 7.68 -9.51 -12.84
C PRO A 93 9.03 -9.96 -12.28
N GLY A 94 9.05 -10.40 -11.02
CA GLY A 94 10.27 -10.90 -10.37
C GLY A 94 11.21 -9.83 -9.81
N SER A 95 11.00 -8.55 -10.10
CA SER A 95 11.89 -7.46 -9.67
C SER A 95 11.95 -7.24 -8.16
N HIS A 96 10.95 -7.71 -7.42
CA HIS A 96 10.98 -7.68 -5.95
C HIS A 96 12.17 -8.45 -5.34
N LYS A 97 12.79 -9.33 -6.12
CA LYS A 97 14.00 -10.10 -5.73
C LYS A 97 15.30 -9.38 -6.00
N PHE A 98 15.29 -8.23 -6.66
CA PHE A 98 16.52 -7.53 -7.03
C PHE A 98 17.22 -6.85 -5.84
N GLY A 99 16.53 -6.65 -4.71
CA GLY A 99 17.09 -6.04 -3.51
C GLY A 99 17.44 -4.55 -3.66
N LYS A 100 16.95 -3.89 -4.69
CA LYS A 100 17.27 -2.50 -5.05
C LYS A 100 16.12 -1.77 -5.75
N LYS A 101 16.20 -0.45 -5.80
CA LYS A 101 15.31 0.42 -6.57
C LYS A 101 15.69 0.44 -8.05
N PRO A 102 14.75 0.78 -8.94
CA PRO A 102 15.07 1.05 -10.34
C PRO A 102 15.96 2.29 -10.46
N THR A 103 16.93 2.24 -11.37
CA THR A 103 17.84 3.34 -11.69
C THR A 103 17.29 4.16 -12.86
N LYS A 104 18.03 5.21 -13.27
CA LYS A 104 17.67 5.99 -14.46
C LYS A 104 17.69 5.13 -15.74
N ASN A 105 18.59 4.15 -15.82
CA ASN A 105 18.70 3.27 -16.99
C ASN A 105 17.53 2.29 -17.07
N ASP A 106 16.89 1.99 -15.96
CA ASP A 106 15.75 1.07 -15.91
C ASP A 106 14.43 1.73 -16.36
N GLN A 107 14.40 3.06 -16.51
CA GLN A 107 13.18 3.79 -16.90
C GLN A 107 12.71 3.50 -18.32
N SER A 108 13.60 3.06 -19.22
CA SER A 108 13.32 2.74 -20.63
C SER A 108 13.06 1.26 -20.89
N ARG A 109 12.75 0.47 -19.84
CA ARG A 109 12.45 -0.95 -19.99
C ARG A 109 11.15 -1.17 -20.75
N ASP A 110 11.16 -2.17 -21.63
CA ASP A 110 10.05 -2.60 -22.49
C ASP A 110 9.47 -3.98 -22.11
N ASP A 111 10.04 -4.62 -21.06
CA ASP A 111 9.62 -5.92 -20.54
C ASP A 111 8.63 -5.83 -19.35
N LEU A 112 7.98 -4.69 -19.19
CA LEU A 112 6.93 -4.51 -18.20
C LEU A 112 5.63 -5.19 -18.67
N VAL A 113 4.93 -5.80 -17.73
CA VAL A 113 3.63 -6.44 -17.96
C VAL A 113 2.53 -5.56 -17.41
N GLN A 114 1.54 -5.26 -18.22
CA GLN A 114 0.40 -4.45 -17.82
C GLN A 114 -0.62 -5.26 -17.05
N LEU A 115 -1.17 -4.67 -15.99
CA LEU A 115 -2.32 -5.19 -15.27
C LEU A 115 -3.59 -4.93 -16.11
N ASN A 116 -4.14 -5.98 -16.71
CA ASN A 116 -5.43 -5.94 -17.38
C ASN A 116 -6.45 -6.71 -16.54
N ALA A 117 -7.44 -6.01 -16.00
CA ALA A 117 -8.46 -6.61 -15.14
C ALA A 117 -9.73 -5.76 -15.11
N LYS A 118 -10.87 -6.39 -14.80
CA LYS A 118 -12.17 -5.72 -14.71
C LYS A 118 -12.34 -4.99 -13.39
N LYS A 119 -13.13 -3.93 -13.40
CA LYS A 119 -13.59 -3.23 -12.18
C LYS A 119 -14.17 -4.22 -11.17
N GLY A 120 -13.95 -3.96 -9.89
CA GLY A 120 -14.30 -4.88 -8.81
C GLY A 120 -13.21 -5.91 -8.48
N SER A 121 -12.14 -5.98 -9.29
CA SER A 121 -10.96 -6.78 -8.97
C SER A 121 -10.06 -6.06 -7.96
N VAL A 122 -9.28 -6.85 -7.21
CA VAL A 122 -8.20 -6.34 -6.37
C VAL A 122 -6.90 -7.02 -6.76
N ALA A 123 -5.91 -6.25 -7.14
CA ALA A 123 -4.54 -6.72 -7.31
C ALA A 123 -3.74 -6.47 -6.04
N ILE A 124 -2.87 -7.41 -5.68
CA ILE A 124 -1.96 -7.27 -4.54
C ILE A 124 -0.54 -7.42 -5.04
N HIS A 125 0.34 -6.50 -4.66
CA HIS A 125 1.74 -6.59 -5.03
C HIS A 125 2.69 -6.32 -3.86
N HIS A 126 3.87 -6.90 -3.98
CA HIS A 126 4.97 -6.73 -3.04
C HIS A 126 5.54 -5.30 -3.11
N GLY A 127 5.81 -4.67 -1.97
CA GLY A 127 6.31 -3.30 -1.92
C GLY A 127 7.65 -3.05 -2.61
N TYR A 128 8.42 -4.10 -2.93
CA TYR A 128 9.66 -4.02 -3.70
C TYR A 128 9.46 -4.29 -5.20
N LEU A 129 8.25 -4.63 -5.63
CA LEU A 129 7.98 -4.85 -7.05
C LEU A 129 8.08 -3.55 -7.81
N TRP A 130 8.92 -3.52 -8.85
CA TRP A 130 9.06 -2.35 -9.71
C TRP A 130 7.81 -2.16 -10.53
N HIS A 131 7.24 -0.97 -10.46
CA HIS A 131 6.00 -0.67 -11.16
C HIS A 131 5.86 0.82 -11.48
N LYS A 132 4.91 1.12 -12.34
CA LYS A 132 4.51 2.48 -12.69
C LYS A 132 3.06 2.51 -13.19
N SER A 133 2.36 3.62 -13.07
CA SER A 133 1.14 3.85 -13.86
C SER A 133 1.52 4.17 -15.30
N GLY A 134 0.77 3.62 -16.23
CA GLY A 134 0.88 3.97 -17.65
C GLY A 134 0.29 5.33 -17.98
N THR A 135 0.43 5.75 -19.24
CA THR A 135 -0.22 6.94 -19.78
C THR A 135 -1.71 6.69 -19.99
N ASN A 136 -2.55 7.67 -19.64
CA ASN A 136 -3.97 7.63 -19.96
C ASN A 136 -4.24 8.44 -21.24
N ASN A 137 -4.39 7.76 -22.36
CA ASN A 137 -4.68 8.33 -23.67
C ASN A 137 -6.19 8.34 -23.99
N THR A 138 -7.04 8.04 -23.01
CA THR A 138 -8.49 8.04 -23.16
C THR A 138 -9.11 9.37 -22.71
N ASP A 139 -10.37 9.58 -23.06
CA ASP A 139 -11.13 10.77 -22.64
C ASP A 139 -11.73 10.63 -21.22
N ASN A 140 -11.52 9.48 -20.57
CA ASN A 140 -12.08 9.19 -19.26
C ASN A 140 -11.00 9.08 -18.18
N SER A 141 -11.35 9.41 -16.96
CA SER A 141 -10.48 9.12 -15.81
C SER A 141 -10.52 7.63 -15.46
N ARG A 142 -9.39 7.08 -15.04
CA ARG A 142 -9.29 5.73 -14.47
C ARG A 142 -9.05 5.86 -12.95
N ILE A 143 -9.91 5.25 -12.16
CA ILE A 143 -9.94 5.37 -10.70
C ILE A 143 -9.58 4.02 -10.07
N ALA A 144 -8.69 4.07 -9.09
CA ALA A 144 -8.39 2.95 -8.20
C ALA A 144 -8.24 3.44 -6.76
N LEU A 145 -8.47 2.53 -5.79
CA LEU A 145 -8.06 2.77 -4.41
C LEU A 145 -6.76 2.00 -4.17
N LEU A 146 -5.85 2.63 -3.43
CA LEU A 146 -4.57 2.05 -3.06
C LEU A 146 -4.53 1.91 -1.55
N GLY A 147 -4.49 0.67 -1.05
CA GLY A 147 -4.31 0.35 0.35
C GLY A 147 -2.90 -0.21 0.58
N ALA A 148 -2.06 0.55 1.27
CA ALA A 148 -0.72 0.10 1.61
C ALA A 148 -0.70 -0.51 3.01
N PHE A 149 -0.29 -1.76 3.11
CA PHE A 149 -0.07 -2.48 4.35
C PHE A 149 1.42 -2.59 4.62
N ALA A 150 1.82 -2.38 5.86
CA ALA A 150 3.21 -2.45 6.27
C ALA A 150 3.36 -3.40 7.47
N ALA A 151 4.50 -4.06 7.57
CA ALA A 151 4.85 -4.80 8.77
C ALA A 151 4.83 -3.85 9.98
N SER A 152 4.24 -4.28 11.09
CA SER A 152 3.93 -3.39 12.22
C SER A 152 5.15 -2.70 12.86
N TYR A 153 6.33 -3.27 12.69
CA TYR A 153 7.61 -2.69 13.14
C TYR A 153 8.19 -1.65 12.17
N THR A 154 7.65 -1.56 10.95
CA THR A 154 8.08 -0.58 9.97
C THR A 154 7.17 0.64 10.03
N ARG A 155 7.38 1.50 11.01
CA ARG A 155 6.80 2.81 10.88
C ARG A 155 7.56 3.59 9.84
N ASP A 156 6.79 4.03 8.91
CA ASP A 156 7.27 4.86 7.84
C ASP A 156 7.48 6.28 8.38
N ILE A 157 8.61 6.48 9.03
CA ILE A 157 9.03 7.77 9.59
C ILE A 157 10.00 8.50 8.65
N SER A 158 10.19 7.98 7.44
CA SER A 158 11.40 8.27 6.68
C SER A 158 11.31 9.44 5.73
N ASN A 159 10.16 10.04 5.50
CA ASN A 159 10.11 11.28 4.72
C ASN A 159 8.82 12.08 4.97
N GLU A 160 8.89 13.35 4.60
CA GLU A 160 7.81 14.32 4.69
C GLU A 160 6.57 13.95 3.84
N GLU A 161 6.72 13.01 2.91
CA GLU A 161 5.66 12.49 2.05
C GLU A 161 4.99 11.25 2.65
N ASN A 162 5.41 10.84 3.80
CA ASN A 162 4.92 9.63 4.43
C ASN A 162 3.67 9.91 5.24
N TYR A 163 2.61 9.95 4.52
CA TYR A 163 1.27 10.01 5.04
C TYR A 163 0.86 8.65 5.59
N GLY A 164 1.42 8.25 6.72
CA GLY A 164 0.85 7.16 7.49
C GLY A 164 -0.67 7.38 7.62
N ALA A 165 -1.45 6.36 7.81
CA ALA A 165 -2.89 6.51 7.96
C ALA A 165 -3.17 7.47 9.14
N ILE A 166 -3.38 8.75 8.82
CA ILE A 166 -3.85 9.74 9.78
C ILE A 166 -5.35 9.51 9.88
N VAL A 167 -5.77 9.00 11.02
CA VAL A 167 -7.17 8.70 11.28
C VAL A 167 -7.70 9.72 12.28
N ASP A 168 -8.84 10.31 11.95
CA ASP A 168 -9.48 11.33 12.77
C ASP A 168 -9.99 10.71 14.09
N ASP A 169 -9.96 11.45 15.18
CA ASP A 169 -10.28 10.95 16.53
C ASP A 169 -11.72 10.40 16.63
N ASP A 170 -12.67 11.00 15.94
CA ASP A 170 -14.06 10.53 15.86
C ASP A 170 -14.14 9.18 15.12
N VAL A 171 -13.40 9.00 14.04
CA VAL A 171 -13.33 7.72 13.35
C VAL A 171 -12.73 6.64 14.24
N VAL A 172 -11.67 6.96 14.99
CA VAL A 172 -11.07 6.04 15.96
C VAL A 172 -12.08 5.63 17.05
N ALA A 173 -12.83 6.60 17.58
CA ALA A 173 -13.81 6.36 18.64
C ALA A 173 -14.97 5.46 18.18
N GLU A 174 -15.37 5.58 16.91
CA GLU A 174 -16.45 4.77 16.31
C GLU A 174 -15.98 3.41 15.77
N SER A 175 -14.67 3.21 15.63
CA SER A 175 -14.10 2.04 15.01
C SER A 175 -14.15 0.81 15.92
N SER A 176 -14.28 -0.37 15.30
CA SER A 176 -14.13 -1.65 15.98
C SER A 176 -12.72 -1.83 16.53
N LYS A 177 -12.54 -2.74 17.47
CA LYS A 177 -11.22 -3.11 17.99
C LYS A 177 -10.31 -3.61 16.85
N ASP A 178 -10.86 -4.34 15.90
CA ASP A 178 -10.11 -4.91 14.78
C ASP A 178 -9.61 -3.81 13.83
N LEU A 179 -10.48 -2.84 13.50
CA LEU A 179 -10.06 -1.68 12.70
C LEU A 179 -9.02 -0.85 13.45
N ASN A 180 -9.21 -0.60 14.74
CA ASN A 180 -8.23 0.11 15.55
C ASN A 180 -6.88 -0.61 15.57
N THR A 181 -6.88 -1.93 15.66
CA THR A 181 -5.67 -2.73 15.54
C THR A 181 -5.05 -2.57 14.15
N LEU A 182 -5.84 -2.65 13.10
CA LEU A 182 -5.38 -2.52 11.72
C LEU A 182 -4.74 -1.14 11.43
N ILE A 183 -5.27 -0.07 11.99
CA ILE A 183 -4.70 1.28 11.85
C ILE A 183 -3.57 1.58 12.86
N GLY A 184 -3.12 0.57 13.60
CA GLY A 184 -1.96 0.65 14.48
C GLY A 184 -2.23 1.11 15.91
N ILE A 185 -3.49 1.22 16.31
CA ILE A 185 -3.86 1.53 17.70
C ILE A 185 -3.74 0.25 18.53
N GLY A 186 -3.03 0.34 19.66
CA GLY A 186 -2.80 -0.81 20.53
C GLY A 186 -1.57 -1.67 20.17
N HIS A 187 -0.82 -1.33 19.14
CA HIS A 187 0.45 -1.99 18.79
C HIS A 187 1.67 -1.48 19.58
N GLY A 188 1.44 -0.89 20.76
CA GLY A 188 2.53 -0.46 21.64
C GLY A 188 3.40 0.65 21.08
N VAL A 189 2.91 1.38 20.08
CA VAL A 189 3.65 2.51 19.58
C VAL A 189 3.53 3.65 20.56
N MET A 190 4.57 3.83 21.33
CA MET A 190 4.68 4.91 22.27
C MET A 190 4.62 6.26 21.56
N ARG A 191 3.65 7.08 21.93
CA ARG A 191 3.67 8.51 21.61
C ARG A 191 4.71 9.16 22.55
N GLY A 192 5.97 9.15 22.11
CA GLY A 192 7.05 9.78 22.87
C GLY A 192 7.69 8.89 23.96
N ALA A 193 8.86 9.29 24.40
CA ALA A 193 9.73 8.56 25.34
C ALA A 193 9.26 8.54 26.80
N THR A 194 8.03 8.97 27.09
CA THR A 194 7.52 9.15 28.45
C THR A 194 6.50 8.11 28.90
N GLN A 195 6.12 7.17 28.02
CA GLN A 195 5.24 6.08 28.46
C GLN A 195 6.07 4.94 29.02
N VAL A 196 5.71 4.54 30.25
CA VAL A 196 6.31 3.36 30.88
C VAL A 196 6.00 2.14 30.01
N PRO A 197 7.00 1.33 29.66
CA PRO A 197 6.78 0.10 28.92
C PRO A 197 5.74 -0.77 29.64
N PRO A 198 4.90 -1.53 28.93
CA PRO A 198 4.09 -2.56 29.55
C PRO A 198 5.01 -3.44 30.41
N GLN A 199 4.62 -3.73 31.62
CA GLN A 199 5.33 -4.74 32.41
C GLN A 199 5.15 -6.05 31.65
N TRP A 200 6.24 -6.67 31.28
CA TRP A 200 6.24 -8.03 30.75
C TRP A 200 5.92 -8.93 31.95
N ASP A 201 4.74 -9.54 31.94
CA ASP A 201 4.46 -10.62 32.89
C ASP A 201 5.45 -11.75 32.60
N GLU A 202 6.27 -12.07 33.60
CA GLU A 202 7.26 -13.16 33.59
C GLU A 202 6.58 -14.55 33.48
#